data_5d50304edf8736df74bbafa5fa04a114
#
_entry.id   5d50304edf8736df74bbafa5fa04a114
#
_cell.length_a   1.000
_cell.length_b   1.000
_cell.length_c   1.000
_cell.angle_alpha   90.00
_cell.angle_beta   90.00
_cell.angle_gamma   90.00
#
_symmetry.space_group_name_H-M   'P 1'
#
loop_
_entity.id
_entity.type
_entity.pdbx_description
1 polymer ?
#
loop_
_entity_poly.entity_id
_entity_poly.type
_entity_poly.pdbx_seq_one_letter_code
_entity_poly.pdbx_strand_id
1 'polypeptide(L)'
;MPLAFASHHHVNLRHVYRPAIVAALSLLAAACYAIASVLQQRSAARQPARLAMRAGLLIRLVRQPLWLVGNVADGLGYVFQFLALRRGSLALVETIMVSGLVFALLFGAGLDHRSLQRREWTSAAVVVTGLGLFLAVSRPGPGHPRASAEAWFALAAMTAVVAVVASVAARGSARRRAAWLAVGAGFVYGFTSAVTERTGHALNRGVLHVLTTWAPYTLIAAALIGMLLVQSSFNAGALRLSLPTLTVVQPLVAIAIGQIVFNEKIASSGPARAGEAAGLLLMVAGVFALAQSPAIIATPAA
;
A
#
# COMPACT_ATOMS: atom_id res chain seq x y z
N MET A 1 30.06 38.87 -41.62
CA MET A 1 30.43 37.71 -40.79
C MET A 1 29.54 37.72 -39.57
N PRO A 2 28.48 36.88 -39.48
CA PRO A 2 27.72 36.76 -38.26
C PRO A 2 28.21 35.52 -37.46
N LEU A 3 28.51 35.75 -36.22
CA LEU A 3 28.91 34.75 -35.20
C LEU A 3 27.71 33.81 -34.92
N ALA A 4 27.93 32.53 -35.19
CA ALA A 4 26.98 31.45 -34.87
C ALA A 4 26.85 31.31 -33.33
N PHE A 5 25.68 31.59 -32.81
CA PHE A 5 25.28 31.21 -31.46
C PHE A 5 25.17 29.68 -31.40
N ALA A 6 26.13 29.07 -30.70
CA ALA A 6 26.05 27.66 -30.32
C ALA A 6 24.87 27.47 -29.39
N SER A 7 23.81 26.91 -29.88
CA SER A 7 22.67 26.44 -29.08
C SER A 7 23.15 25.27 -28.23
N HIS A 8 23.39 25.52 -26.94
CA HIS A 8 23.53 24.48 -25.94
C HIS A 8 22.25 23.65 -25.92
N HIS A 9 22.26 22.53 -26.60
CA HIS A 9 21.32 21.46 -26.39
C HIS A 9 21.50 20.98 -24.93
N HIS A 10 20.71 21.54 -24.03
CA HIS A 10 20.43 20.88 -22.76
C HIS A 10 19.80 19.53 -23.10
N VAL A 11 20.59 18.49 -23.06
CA VAL A 11 20.12 17.12 -23.04
C VAL A 11 19.28 16.97 -21.77
N ASN A 12 18.00 17.25 -21.93
CA ASN A 12 16.99 17.02 -20.91
C ASN A 12 16.90 15.50 -20.76
N LEU A 13 17.63 14.93 -19.81
CA LEU A 13 17.50 13.55 -19.36
C LEU A 13 16.13 13.41 -18.70
N ARG A 14 15.06 13.52 -19.51
CA ARG A 14 13.73 13.07 -19.15
C ARG A 14 13.92 11.62 -18.78
N HIS A 15 13.72 11.30 -17.52
CA HIS A 15 13.63 9.92 -17.07
C HIS A 15 12.63 9.22 -17.97
N VAL A 16 13.13 8.38 -18.88
CA VAL A 16 12.31 7.63 -19.80
C VAL A 16 11.41 6.76 -18.96
N TYR A 17 10.11 7.05 -19.00
CA TYR A 17 9.10 6.22 -18.31
C TYR A 17 9.24 4.78 -18.82
N ARG A 18 9.69 3.89 -17.94
CA ARG A 18 9.87 2.46 -18.22
C ARG A 18 8.89 1.65 -17.36
N PRO A 19 7.68 1.41 -17.86
CA PRO A 19 6.64 0.74 -17.09
C PRO A 19 7.05 -0.64 -16.58
N ALA A 20 7.89 -1.36 -17.32
CA ALA A 20 8.44 -2.65 -16.90
C ALA A 20 9.29 -2.55 -15.62
N ILE A 21 10.11 -1.50 -15.48
CA ILE A 21 10.92 -1.28 -14.27
C ILE A 21 10.01 -0.93 -13.09
N VAL A 22 9.01 -0.07 -13.32
CA VAL A 22 8.03 0.30 -12.28
C VAL A 22 7.28 -0.94 -11.82
N ALA A 23 6.80 -1.77 -12.75
CA ALA A 23 6.11 -3.02 -12.44
C ALA A 23 7.01 -3.99 -11.64
N ALA A 24 8.25 -4.20 -12.06
CA ALA A 24 9.19 -5.07 -11.35
C ALA A 24 9.46 -4.59 -9.92
N LEU A 25 9.71 -3.29 -9.73
CA LEU A 25 9.91 -2.70 -8.40
C LEU A 25 8.65 -2.84 -7.54
N SER A 26 7.46 -2.63 -8.10
CA SER A 26 6.19 -2.78 -7.38
C SER A 26 5.93 -4.23 -6.98
N LEU A 27 6.25 -5.20 -7.84
CA LEU A 27 6.13 -6.63 -7.51
C LEU A 27 7.11 -7.04 -6.41
N LEU A 28 8.36 -6.55 -6.45
CA LEU A 28 9.35 -6.78 -5.38
C LEU A 28 8.87 -6.17 -4.06
N ALA A 29 8.34 -4.95 -4.09
CA ALA A 29 7.75 -4.31 -2.92
C ALA A 29 6.59 -5.15 -2.36
N ALA A 30 5.67 -5.58 -3.23
CA ALA A 30 4.52 -6.40 -2.86
C ALA A 30 4.94 -7.74 -2.21
N ALA A 31 5.97 -8.40 -2.74
CA ALA A 31 6.52 -9.62 -2.16
C ALA A 31 7.15 -9.38 -0.77
N CYS A 32 7.92 -8.30 -0.61
CA CYS A 32 8.52 -7.92 0.67
C CYS A 32 7.45 -7.60 1.72
N TYR A 33 6.43 -6.82 1.38
CA TYR A 33 5.31 -6.52 2.27
C TYR A 33 4.47 -7.74 2.61
N ALA A 34 4.34 -8.70 1.69
CA ALA A 34 3.68 -9.97 1.95
C ALA A 34 4.41 -10.77 3.03
N ILE A 35 5.73 -10.91 2.92
CA ILE A 35 6.58 -11.56 3.93
C ILE A 35 6.46 -10.82 5.26
N ALA A 36 6.59 -9.49 5.24
CA ALA A 36 6.45 -8.65 6.41
C ALA A 36 5.12 -8.87 7.13
N SER A 37 4.01 -8.79 6.39
CA SER A 37 2.66 -8.93 6.93
C SER A 37 2.43 -10.28 7.62
N VAL A 38 2.90 -11.38 7.02
CA VAL A 38 2.77 -12.72 7.61
C VAL A 38 3.58 -12.84 8.90
N LEU A 39 4.85 -12.38 8.90
CA LEU A 39 5.71 -12.48 10.06
C LEU A 39 5.26 -11.55 11.21
N GLN A 40 4.89 -10.32 10.86
CA GLN A 40 4.39 -9.33 11.82
C GLN A 40 3.06 -9.78 12.45
N GLN A 41 2.14 -10.30 11.63
CA GLN A 41 0.87 -10.82 12.12
C GLN A 41 1.05 -11.97 13.10
N ARG A 42 1.89 -12.96 12.78
CA ARG A 42 2.19 -14.08 13.68
C ARG A 42 2.76 -13.60 15.02
N SER A 43 3.55 -12.53 15.01
CA SER A 43 4.10 -11.93 16.23
C SER A 43 3.05 -11.14 17.00
N ALA A 44 2.23 -10.33 16.32
CA ALA A 44 1.20 -9.50 16.93
C ALA A 44 0.06 -10.33 17.53
N ALA A 45 -0.35 -11.41 16.87
CA ALA A 45 -1.41 -12.31 17.35
C ALA A 45 -1.08 -13.00 18.68
N ARG A 46 0.22 -13.16 18.99
CA ARG A 46 0.69 -13.72 20.27
C ARG A 46 0.65 -12.72 21.43
N GLN A 47 0.41 -11.43 21.16
CA GLN A 47 0.40 -10.41 22.20
C GLN A 47 -1.00 -10.28 22.83
N PRO A 48 -1.08 -9.93 24.14
CA PRO A 48 -2.35 -9.74 24.82
C PRO A 48 -3.23 -8.69 24.12
N ALA A 49 -4.51 -8.99 23.89
CA ALA A 49 -5.45 -8.12 23.19
C ALA A 49 -5.67 -6.74 23.87
N ARG A 50 -5.43 -6.64 25.19
CA ARG A 50 -5.48 -5.39 25.98
C ARG A 50 -4.44 -4.34 25.55
N LEU A 51 -3.41 -4.76 24.80
CA LEU A 51 -2.35 -3.87 24.30
C LEU A 51 -2.71 -3.20 22.98
N ALA A 52 -3.79 -3.61 22.30
CA ALA A 52 -4.24 -2.96 21.07
C ALA A 52 -4.39 -1.44 21.27
N MET A 53 -3.97 -0.66 20.29
CA MET A 53 -3.97 0.81 20.29
C MET A 53 -3.14 1.45 21.43
N ARG A 54 -2.21 0.71 22.03
CA ARG A 54 -1.29 1.23 23.06
C ARG A 54 0.16 1.12 22.57
N ALA A 55 0.97 2.12 22.88
CA ALA A 55 2.42 2.08 22.58
C ALA A 55 3.11 0.83 23.16
N GLY A 56 2.60 0.30 24.27
CA GLY A 56 3.08 -0.94 24.89
C GLY A 56 3.00 -2.17 23.98
N LEU A 57 2.13 -2.19 22.96
CA LEU A 57 2.11 -3.22 21.92
C LEU A 57 3.41 -3.16 21.11
N LEU A 58 3.75 -1.99 20.58
CA LEU A 58 4.96 -1.80 19.77
C LEU A 58 6.23 -2.09 20.55
N ILE A 59 6.30 -1.65 21.83
CA ILE A 59 7.45 -1.91 22.70
C ILE A 59 7.67 -3.41 22.90
N ARG A 60 6.59 -4.21 23.03
CA ARG A 60 6.71 -5.67 23.13
C ARG A 60 7.11 -6.32 21.82
N LEU A 61 6.55 -5.83 20.70
CA LEU A 61 6.83 -6.35 19.36
C LEU A 61 8.30 -6.13 18.97
N VAL A 62 8.90 -4.99 19.29
CA VAL A 62 10.34 -4.72 19.04
C VAL A 62 11.27 -5.76 19.68
N ARG A 63 10.81 -6.44 20.75
CA ARG A 63 11.58 -7.52 21.40
C ARG A 63 11.38 -8.89 20.77
N GLN A 64 10.53 -9.01 19.74
CA GLN A 64 10.25 -10.27 19.04
C GLN A 64 11.12 -10.41 17.77
N PRO A 65 12.03 -11.40 17.70
CA PRO A 65 12.93 -11.52 16.55
C PRO A 65 12.17 -11.72 15.24
N LEU A 66 11.08 -12.50 15.25
CA LEU A 66 10.23 -12.71 14.08
C LEU A 66 9.61 -11.41 13.57
N TRP A 67 9.20 -10.52 14.47
CA TRP A 67 8.66 -9.20 14.13
C TRP A 67 9.75 -8.29 13.56
N LEU A 68 10.97 -8.33 14.10
CA LEU A 68 12.11 -7.57 13.57
C LEU A 68 12.46 -7.99 12.16
N VAL A 69 12.51 -9.29 11.87
CA VAL A 69 12.73 -9.81 10.50
C VAL A 69 11.61 -9.33 9.57
N GLY A 70 10.35 -9.35 10.04
CA GLY A 70 9.22 -8.78 9.31
C GLY A 70 9.41 -7.29 9.01
N ASN A 71 9.93 -6.50 9.96
CA ASN A 71 10.19 -5.07 9.72
C ASN A 71 11.36 -4.81 8.77
N VAL A 72 12.38 -5.67 8.74
CA VAL A 72 13.43 -5.58 7.71
C VAL A 72 12.84 -5.81 6.33
N ALA A 73 11.99 -6.81 6.16
CA ALA A 73 11.28 -7.04 4.91
C ALA A 73 10.36 -5.86 4.55
N ASP A 74 9.66 -5.29 5.53
CA ASP A 74 8.81 -4.10 5.38
C ASP A 74 9.63 -2.88 4.88
N GLY A 75 10.78 -2.63 5.50
CA GLY A 75 11.71 -1.57 5.09
C GLY A 75 12.24 -1.75 3.66
N LEU A 76 12.60 -2.98 3.27
CA LEU A 76 12.99 -3.29 1.89
C LEU A 76 11.81 -3.06 0.92
N GLY A 77 10.61 -3.50 1.30
CA GLY A 77 9.38 -3.23 0.55
C GLY A 77 9.17 -1.75 0.33
N TYR A 78 9.35 -0.94 1.38
CA TYR A 78 9.25 0.51 1.28
C TYR A 78 10.29 1.12 0.33
N VAL A 79 11.54 0.65 0.36
CA VAL A 79 12.58 1.12 -0.57
C VAL A 79 12.17 0.83 -2.02
N PHE A 80 11.71 -0.38 -2.33
CA PHE A 80 11.25 -0.73 -3.68
C PHE A 80 10.03 0.09 -4.09
N GLN A 81 9.05 0.28 -3.21
CA GLN A 81 7.87 1.11 -3.45
C GLN A 81 8.26 2.57 -3.71
N PHE A 82 9.15 3.15 -2.91
CA PHE A 82 9.66 4.50 -3.10
C PHE A 82 10.33 4.66 -4.47
N LEU A 83 11.17 3.69 -4.86
CA LEU A 83 11.83 3.70 -6.17
C LEU A 83 10.83 3.53 -7.32
N ALA A 84 9.75 2.78 -7.12
CA ALA A 84 8.66 2.65 -8.10
C ALA A 84 7.87 3.96 -8.24
N LEU A 85 7.46 4.57 -7.12
CA LEU A 85 6.70 5.82 -7.09
C LEU A 85 7.48 7.03 -7.64
N ARG A 86 8.80 7.01 -7.55
CA ARG A 86 9.64 8.03 -8.21
C ARG A 86 9.63 7.95 -9.74
N ARG A 87 9.22 6.82 -10.31
CA ARG A 87 9.31 6.52 -11.74
C ARG A 87 7.96 6.25 -12.39
N GLY A 88 6.94 5.95 -11.61
CA GLY A 88 5.61 5.59 -12.08
C GLY A 88 4.51 6.37 -11.37
N SER A 89 3.27 6.17 -11.81
CA SER A 89 2.09 6.76 -11.20
C SER A 89 1.71 6.03 -9.90
N LEU A 90 1.07 6.76 -8.99
CA LEU A 90 0.51 6.21 -7.76
C LEU A 90 -0.49 5.09 -8.08
N ALA A 91 -1.37 5.31 -9.08
CA ALA A 91 -2.35 4.33 -9.51
C ALA A 91 -1.72 3.03 -10.03
N LEU A 92 -0.63 3.11 -10.84
CA LEU A 92 0.07 1.92 -11.34
C LEU A 92 0.70 1.13 -10.19
N VAL A 93 1.47 1.81 -9.35
CA VAL A 93 2.23 1.17 -8.27
C VAL A 93 1.27 0.51 -7.27
N GLU A 94 0.30 1.24 -6.76
CA GLU A 94 -0.64 0.72 -5.75
C GLU A 94 -1.53 -0.39 -6.29
N THR A 95 -1.92 -0.33 -7.56
CA THR A 95 -2.69 -1.42 -8.18
C THR A 95 -1.86 -2.71 -8.23
N ILE A 96 -0.57 -2.64 -8.63
CA ILE A 96 0.31 -3.81 -8.63
C ILE A 96 0.56 -4.33 -7.21
N MET A 97 0.62 -3.45 -6.21
CA MET A 97 0.80 -3.82 -4.80
C MET A 97 -0.28 -4.77 -4.27
N VAL A 98 -1.50 -4.77 -4.86
CA VAL A 98 -2.57 -5.72 -4.51
C VAL A 98 -2.15 -7.17 -4.70
N SER A 99 -1.22 -7.45 -5.64
CA SER A 99 -0.65 -8.79 -5.82
C SER A 99 0.08 -9.32 -4.57
N GLY A 100 0.41 -8.44 -3.62
CA GLY A 100 1.00 -8.81 -2.33
C GLY A 100 0.14 -9.80 -1.54
N LEU A 101 -1.19 -9.78 -1.70
CA LEU A 101 -2.05 -10.78 -1.06
C LEU A 101 -1.81 -12.20 -1.63
N VAL A 102 -1.54 -12.30 -2.94
CA VAL A 102 -1.19 -13.59 -3.56
C VAL A 102 0.17 -14.08 -3.03
N PHE A 103 1.15 -13.17 -2.93
CA PHE A 103 2.45 -13.52 -2.32
C PHE A 103 2.31 -13.90 -0.83
N ALA A 104 1.45 -13.22 -0.06
CA ALA A 104 1.19 -13.57 1.34
C ALA A 104 0.57 -14.96 1.47
N LEU A 105 -0.33 -15.32 0.55
CA LEU A 105 -0.91 -16.67 0.48
C LEU A 105 0.18 -17.72 0.22
N LEU A 106 1.01 -17.52 -0.81
CA LEU A 106 2.09 -18.45 -1.19
C LEU A 106 3.09 -18.62 -0.04
N PHE A 107 3.55 -17.50 0.52
CA PHE A 107 4.51 -17.51 1.62
C PHE A 107 3.93 -18.12 2.89
N GLY A 108 2.68 -17.79 3.25
CA GLY A 108 1.99 -18.36 4.40
C GLY A 108 1.81 -19.88 4.26
N ALA A 109 1.38 -20.36 3.10
CA ALA A 109 1.25 -21.79 2.81
C ALA A 109 2.60 -22.51 2.87
N GLY A 110 3.67 -21.88 2.35
CA GLY A 110 5.03 -22.43 2.44
C GLY A 110 5.55 -22.57 3.88
N LEU A 111 5.28 -21.57 4.73
CA LEU A 111 5.64 -21.64 6.15
C LEU A 111 4.89 -22.74 6.92
N ASP A 112 3.65 -23.02 6.52
CA ASP A 112 2.82 -24.05 7.14
C ASP A 112 2.98 -25.42 6.47
N HIS A 113 3.92 -25.55 5.52
CA HIS A 113 4.20 -26.78 4.74
C HIS A 113 2.93 -27.41 4.14
N ARG A 114 1.96 -26.60 3.72
CA ARG A 114 0.71 -27.06 3.15
C ARG A 114 0.58 -26.73 1.67
N SER A 115 -0.09 -27.60 0.92
CA SER A 115 -0.47 -27.34 -0.48
C SER A 115 -1.67 -26.38 -0.56
N LEU A 116 -1.67 -25.53 -1.58
CA LEU A 116 -2.77 -24.64 -1.88
C LEU A 116 -3.94 -25.43 -2.50
N GLN A 117 -5.15 -25.10 -2.05
CA GLN A 117 -6.40 -25.68 -2.57
C GLN A 117 -6.77 -25.05 -3.91
N ARG A 118 -7.58 -25.75 -4.72
CA ARG A 118 -8.09 -25.22 -6.00
C ARG A 118 -8.79 -23.86 -5.84
N ARG A 119 -9.56 -23.68 -4.76
CA ARG A 119 -10.25 -22.42 -4.46
C ARG A 119 -9.25 -21.27 -4.24
N GLU A 120 -8.11 -21.52 -3.64
CA GLU A 120 -7.08 -20.51 -3.41
C GLU A 120 -6.42 -20.07 -4.72
N TRP A 121 -6.12 -21.03 -5.59
CA TRP A 121 -5.61 -20.77 -6.93
C TRP A 121 -6.60 -19.99 -7.80
N THR A 122 -7.89 -20.36 -7.78
CA THR A 122 -8.93 -19.62 -8.53
C THR A 122 -9.09 -18.19 -7.99
N SER A 123 -9.07 -17.99 -6.68
CA SER A 123 -9.15 -16.64 -6.09
C SER A 123 -7.93 -15.78 -6.44
N ALA A 124 -6.72 -16.36 -6.41
CA ALA A 124 -5.51 -15.68 -6.85
C ALA A 124 -5.58 -15.31 -8.34
N ALA A 125 -6.08 -16.21 -9.20
CA ALA A 125 -6.27 -15.95 -10.62
C ALA A 125 -7.27 -14.80 -10.85
N VAL A 126 -8.35 -14.72 -10.08
CA VAL A 126 -9.33 -13.61 -10.16
C VAL A 126 -8.66 -12.27 -9.79
N VAL A 127 -7.83 -12.22 -8.72
CA VAL A 127 -7.07 -11.01 -8.36
C VAL A 127 -6.16 -10.58 -9.51
N VAL A 128 -5.37 -11.51 -10.05
CA VAL A 128 -4.41 -11.22 -11.14
C VAL A 128 -5.14 -10.79 -12.42
N THR A 129 -6.28 -11.42 -12.74
CA THR A 129 -7.09 -11.05 -13.91
C THR A 129 -7.70 -9.66 -13.74
N GLY A 130 -8.24 -9.35 -12.54
CA GLY A 130 -8.76 -8.02 -12.23
C GLY A 130 -7.69 -6.94 -12.31
N LEU A 131 -6.50 -7.22 -11.77
CA LEU A 131 -5.33 -6.36 -11.86
C LEU A 131 -4.92 -6.13 -13.33
N GLY A 132 -4.79 -7.20 -14.11
CA GLY A 132 -4.43 -7.13 -15.53
C GLY A 132 -5.43 -6.33 -16.35
N LEU A 133 -6.74 -6.56 -16.13
CA LEU A 133 -7.81 -5.83 -16.80
C LEU A 133 -7.76 -4.34 -16.45
N PHE A 134 -7.65 -4.00 -15.16
CA PHE A 134 -7.54 -2.61 -14.74
C PHE A 134 -6.37 -1.91 -15.40
N LEU A 135 -5.17 -2.49 -15.36
CA LEU A 135 -3.97 -1.90 -15.94
C LEU A 135 -4.02 -1.78 -17.46
N ALA A 136 -4.60 -2.78 -18.15
CA ALA A 136 -4.73 -2.77 -19.60
C ALA A 136 -5.66 -1.66 -20.10
N VAL A 137 -6.72 -1.38 -19.33
CA VAL A 137 -7.75 -0.40 -19.69
C VAL A 137 -7.36 1.01 -19.23
N SER A 138 -6.96 1.18 -17.96
CA SER A 138 -6.68 2.50 -17.37
C SER A 138 -5.36 3.10 -17.86
N ARG A 139 -4.39 2.26 -18.24
CA ARG A 139 -3.05 2.71 -18.68
C ARG A 139 -2.50 3.88 -17.86
N PRO A 140 -2.43 3.75 -16.53
CA PRO A 140 -2.12 4.87 -15.67
C PRO A 140 -0.72 5.41 -15.98
N GLY A 141 -0.67 6.70 -16.31
CA GLY A 141 0.58 7.41 -16.60
C GLY A 141 1.00 8.29 -15.43
N PRO A 142 2.27 8.72 -15.38
CA PRO A 142 2.74 9.61 -14.33
C PRO A 142 1.97 10.92 -14.33
N GLY A 143 1.54 11.33 -13.15
CA GLY A 143 0.88 12.61 -12.91
C GLY A 143 1.88 13.74 -12.61
N HIS A 144 1.36 14.92 -12.37
CA HIS A 144 2.13 16.09 -11.96
C HIS A 144 1.51 16.68 -10.68
N PRO A 145 2.29 16.92 -9.63
CA PRO A 145 1.76 17.48 -8.38
C PRO A 145 1.28 18.91 -8.63
N ARG A 146 -0.03 19.10 -8.70
CA ARG A 146 -0.68 20.42 -8.89
C ARG A 146 -1.48 20.87 -7.67
N ALA A 147 -1.61 20.01 -6.65
CA ALA A 147 -2.41 20.33 -5.50
C ALA A 147 -1.83 21.49 -4.69
N SER A 148 -2.72 22.39 -4.26
CA SER A 148 -2.40 23.46 -3.34
C SER A 148 -2.07 22.93 -1.94
N ALA A 149 -1.45 23.77 -1.12
CA ALA A 149 -1.21 23.43 0.29
C ALA A 149 -2.51 23.11 1.03
N GLU A 150 -3.60 23.81 0.68
CA GLU A 150 -4.94 23.59 1.25
C GLU A 150 -5.47 22.19 0.94
N ALA A 151 -5.29 21.70 -0.30
CA ALA A 151 -5.70 20.35 -0.68
C ALA A 151 -4.94 19.29 0.10
N TRP A 152 -3.62 19.46 0.31
CA TRP A 152 -2.83 18.56 1.14
C TRP A 152 -3.26 18.60 2.61
N PHE A 153 -3.55 19.78 3.14
CA PHE A 153 -4.07 19.92 4.51
C PHE A 153 -5.44 19.24 4.66
N ALA A 154 -6.35 19.44 3.70
CA ALA A 154 -7.66 18.79 3.70
C ALA A 154 -7.56 17.27 3.65
N LEU A 155 -6.64 16.71 2.83
CA LEU A 155 -6.38 15.27 2.77
C LEU A 155 -5.80 14.73 4.07
N ALA A 156 -4.86 15.44 4.68
CA ALA A 156 -4.29 15.06 5.97
C ALA A 156 -5.36 15.09 7.07
N ALA A 157 -6.18 16.13 7.13
CA ALA A 157 -7.28 16.26 8.08
C ALA A 157 -8.33 15.15 7.88
N MET A 158 -8.73 14.89 6.64
CA MET A 158 -9.64 13.78 6.32
C MET A 158 -9.06 12.43 6.76
N THR A 159 -7.80 12.17 6.48
CA THR A 159 -7.12 10.93 6.89
C THR A 159 -7.09 10.79 8.41
N ALA A 160 -6.79 11.88 9.13
CA ALA A 160 -6.80 11.90 10.59
C ALA A 160 -8.21 11.62 11.14
N VAL A 161 -9.25 12.26 10.59
CA VAL A 161 -10.65 12.01 10.96
C VAL A 161 -11.02 10.55 10.75
N VAL A 162 -10.71 9.97 9.58
CA VAL A 162 -11.00 8.56 9.30
C VAL A 162 -10.26 7.64 10.27
N ALA A 163 -8.99 7.91 10.57
CA ALA A 163 -8.21 7.12 11.53
C ALA A 163 -8.82 7.17 12.94
N VAL A 164 -9.27 8.34 13.39
CA VAL A 164 -9.96 8.52 14.69
C VAL A 164 -11.30 7.79 14.69
N VAL A 165 -12.14 8.01 13.68
CA VAL A 165 -13.45 7.35 13.55
C VAL A 165 -13.29 5.83 13.53
N ALA A 166 -12.35 5.31 12.74
CA ALA A 166 -12.04 3.88 12.69
C ALA A 166 -11.60 3.34 14.06
N SER A 167 -10.76 4.08 14.79
CA SER A 167 -10.30 3.71 16.14
C SER A 167 -11.46 3.69 17.16
N VAL A 168 -12.38 4.65 17.07
CA VAL A 168 -13.58 4.72 17.94
C VAL A 168 -14.57 3.60 17.57
N ALA A 169 -14.79 3.37 16.27
CA ALA A 169 -15.68 2.32 15.78
C ALA A 169 -15.13 0.89 16.03
N ALA A 170 -13.83 0.77 16.28
CA ALA A 170 -13.14 -0.49 16.58
C ALA A 170 -13.45 -1.05 17.98
N ARG A 171 -14.61 -0.73 18.55
CA ARG A 171 -15.09 -1.25 19.84
C ARG A 171 -15.96 -2.49 19.64
N GLY A 172 -16.02 -3.37 20.63
CA GLY A 172 -16.84 -4.57 20.59
C GLY A 172 -16.06 -5.81 20.16
N SER A 173 -16.61 -6.62 19.24
CA SER A 173 -16.03 -7.92 18.86
C SER A 173 -14.66 -7.79 18.19
N ALA A 174 -13.80 -8.81 18.37
CA ALA A 174 -12.49 -8.89 17.75
C ALA A 174 -12.55 -8.71 16.21
N ARG A 175 -13.59 -9.30 15.59
CA ARG A 175 -13.84 -9.17 14.14
C ARG A 175 -14.09 -7.72 13.71
N ARG A 176 -14.97 -7.01 14.43
CA ARG A 176 -15.29 -5.61 14.16
C ARG A 176 -14.05 -4.72 14.38
N ARG A 177 -13.30 -4.98 15.45
CA ARG A 177 -12.06 -4.27 15.76
C ARG A 177 -11.01 -4.43 14.66
N ALA A 178 -10.75 -5.67 14.22
CA ALA A 178 -9.81 -5.94 13.14
C ALA A 178 -10.19 -5.21 11.85
N ALA A 179 -11.47 -5.26 11.43
CA ALA A 179 -11.94 -4.63 10.20
C ALA A 179 -11.81 -3.09 10.24
N TRP A 180 -12.30 -2.43 11.30
CA TRP A 180 -12.24 -0.97 11.38
C TRP A 180 -10.81 -0.44 11.48
N LEU A 181 -9.95 -1.09 12.27
CA LEU A 181 -8.53 -0.69 12.36
C LEU A 181 -7.81 -0.90 11.02
N ALA A 182 -8.16 -1.93 10.25
CA ALA A 182 -7.63 -2.13 8.91
C ALA A 182 -8.12 -1.07 7.92
N VAL A 183 -9.37 -0.62 8.01
CA VAL A 183 -9.88 0.52 7.21
C VAL A 183 -9.09 1.78 7.53
N GLY A 184 -8.94 2.12 8.81
CA GLY A 184 -8.15 3.28 9.23
C GLY A 184 -6.69 3.21 8.78
N ALA A 185 -6.06 2.03 8.91
CA ALA A 185 -4.70 1.80 8.43
C ALA A 185 -4.59 1.95 6.91
N GLY A 186 -5.57 1.43 6.14
CA GLY A 186 -5.61 1.56 4.68
C GLY A 186 -5.69 3.01 4.22
N PHE A 187 -6.50 3.84 4.87
CA PHE A 187 -6.55 5.28 4.60
C PHE A 187 -5.20 5.96 4.89
N VAL A 188 -4.62 5.68 6.06
CA VAL A 188 -3.32 6.26 6.44
C VAL A 188 -2.23 5.82 5.46
N TYR A 189 -2.18 4.56 5.07
CA TYR A 189 -1.16 4.08 4.13
C TYR A 189 -1.39 4.56 2.69
N GLY A 190 -2.64 4.69 2.23
CA GLY A 190 -2.93 5.32 0.94
C GLY A 190 -2.47 6.78 0.89
N PHE A 191 -2.71 7.54 1.96
CA PHE A 191 -2.16 8.88 2.12
C PHE A 191 -0.62 8.86 2.20
N THR A 192 -0.03 7.93 2.94
CA THR A 192 1.42 7.76 3.05
C THR A 192 2.06 7.52 1.68
N SER A 193 1.45 6.71 0.82
CA SER A 193 1.93 6.47 -0.55
C SER A 193 1.96 7.75 -1.38
N ALA A 194 0.94 8.59 -1.28
CA ALA A 194 0.90 9.88 -1.95
C ALA A 194 1.97 10.85 -1.42
N VAL A 195 2.20 10.90 -0.10
CA VAL A 195 3.27 11.72 0.50
C VAL A 195 4.65 11.18 0.11
N THR A 196 4.79 9.86 -0.05
CA THR A 196 6.01 9.20 -0.54
C THR A 196 6.34 9.64 -1.97
N GLU A 197 5.34 9.65 -2.86
CA GLU A 197 5.51 10.15 -4.24
C GLU A 197 5.92 11.63 -4.25
N ARG A 198 5.25 12.46 -3.45
CA ARG A 198 5.60 13.88 -3.28
C ARG A 198 7.04 14.05 -2.79
N THR A 199 7.46 13.24 -1.82
CA THR A 199 8.83 13.25 -1.29
C THR A 199 9.84 12.84 -2.36
N GLY A 200 9.49 11.85 -3.18
CA GLY A 200 10.29 11.43 -4.33
C GLY A 200 10.51 12.54 -5.35
N HIS A 201 9.47 13.33 -5.64
CA HIS A 201 9.60 14.52 -6.51
C HIS A 201 10.46 15.63 -5.88
N ALA A 202 10.34 15.85 -4.57
CA ALA A 202 11.17 16.83 -3.85
C ALA A 202 12.65 16.44 -3.87
N LEU A 203 12.97 15.16 -3.83
CA LEU A 203 14.34 14.64 -3.86
C LEU A 203 15.09 14.98 -5.17
N ASN A 204 14.37 15.21 -6.26
CA ASN A 204 14.97 15.67 -7.52
C ASN A 204 15.62 17.06 -7.40
N ARG A 205 15.27 17.84 -6.35
CA ARG A 205 15.88 19.15 -6.02
C ARG A 205 16.99 19.03 -4.98
N GLY A 206 17.30 17.82 -4.52
CA GLY A 206 18.37 17.54 -3.56
C GLY A 206 17.85 17.15 -2.17
N VAL A 207 18.69 16.42 -1.43
CA VAL A 207 18.36 15.87 -0.10
C VAL A 207 18.05 16.99 0.91
N LEU A 208 18.84 18.07 0.91
CA LEU A 208 18.61 19.21 1.81
C LEU A 208 17.24 19.85 1.56
N HIS A 209 16.81 19.94 0.29
CA HIS A 209 15.49 20.46 -0.04
C HIS A 209 14.36 19.59 0.54
N VAL A 210 14.51 18.26 0.54
CA VAL A 210 13.53 17.36 1.17
C VAL A 210 13.36 17.71 2.65
N LEU A 211 14.46 17.90 3.38
CA LEU A 211 14.45 18.20 4.82
C LEU A 211 13.82 19.56 5.16
N THR A 212 13.77 20.50 4.21
CA THR A 212 13.09 21.80 4.40
C THR A 212 11.60 21.76 4.08
N THR A 213 11.07 20.62 3.57
CA THR A 213 9.65 20.45 3.26
C THR A 213 8.91 19.75 4.39
N TRP A 214 7.60 19.90 4.43
CA TRP A 214 6.72 19.24 5.39
C TRP A 214 6.60 17.71 5.16
N ALA A 215 6.84 17.26 3.93
CA ALA A 215 6.51 15.90 3.48
C ALA A 215 7.19 14.78 4.29
N PRO A 216 8.53 14.77 4.57
CA PRO A 216 9.16 13.70 5.32
C PRO A 216 8.68 13.62 6.77
N TYR A 217 8.35 14.74 7.39
CA TYR A 217 7.83 14.76 8.77
C TYR A 217 6.42 14.18 8.83
N THR A 218 5.57 14.54 7.87
CA THR A 218 4.22 13.96 7.73
C THR A 218 4.31 12.45 7.43
N LEU A 219 5.28 12.05 6.60
CA LEU A 219 5.52 10.65 6.28
C LEU A 219 5.84 9.83 7.53
N ILE A 220 6.76 10.33 8.38
CA ILE A 220 7.13 9.67 9.64
C ILE A 220 5.91 9.57 10.56
N ALA A 221 5.17 10.66 10.75
CA ALA A 221 3.99 10.67 11.61
C ALA A 221 2.91 9.71 11.11
N ALA A 222 2.60 9.73 9.81
CA ALA A 222 1.62 8.85 9.19
C ALA A 222 2.07 7.38 9.26
N ALA A 223 3.36 7.07 9.03
CA ALA A 223 3.90 5.72 9.16
C ALA A 223 3.74 5.17 10.58
N LEU A 224 4.03 5.95 11.61
CA LEU A 224 3.85 5.54 13.02
C LEU A 224 2.37 5.29 13.36
N ILE A 225 1.47 6.17 12.92
CA ILE A 225 0.02 6.00 13.12
C ILE A 225 -0.47 4.76 12.36
N GLY A 226 -0.11 4.61 11.09
CA GLY A 226 -0.47 3.46 10.26
C GLY A 226 0.04 2.16 10.85
N MET A 227 1.29 2.14 11.33
CA MET A 227 1.88 0.99 12.01
C MET A 227 1.11 0.61 13.27
N LEU A 228 0.74 1.58 14.11
CA LEU A 228 -0.05 1.31 15.32
C LEU A 228 -1.42 0.73 14.96
N LEU A 229 -2.10 1.27 13.95
CA LEU A 229 -3.40 0.81 13.49
C LEU A 229 -3.30 -0.62 12.93
N VAL A 230 -2.35 -0.90 12.03
CA VAL A 230 -2.20 -2.22 11.42
C VAL A 230 -1.77 -3.28 12.44
N GLN A 231 -0.84 -2.98 13.33
CA GLN A 231 -0.42 -3.93 14.36
C GLN A 231 -1.56 -4.20 15.36
N SER A 232 -2.38 -3.20 15.67
CA SER A 232 -3.58 -3.37 16.49
C SER A 232 -4.66 -4.18 15.78
N SER A 233 -4.80 -4.02 14.47
CA SER A 233 -5.69 -4.85 13.63
C SER A 233 -5.23 -6.32 13.62
N PHE A 234 -3.93 -6.57 13.45
CA PHE A 234 -3.35 -7.92 13.52
C PHE A 234 -3.46 -8.55 14.90
N ASN A 235 -3.28 -7.76 15.96
CA ASN A 235 -3.45 -8.22 17.36
C ASN A 235 -4.90 -8.66 17.65
N ALA A 236 -5.89 -8.11 16.94
CA ALA A 236 -7.28 -8.55 17.09
C ALA A 236 -7.53 -9.99 16.57
N GLY A 237 -6.53 -10.63 15.96
CA GLY A 237 -6.53 -12.06 15.62
C GLY A 237 -7.30 -12.44 14.36
N ALA A 238 -7.88 -11.49 13.63
CA ALA A 238 -8.69 -11.77 12.43
C ALA A 238 -7.95 -11.38 11.14
N LEU A 239 -6.79 -12.01 10.86
CA LEU A 239 -5.98 -11.72 9.67
C LEU A 239 -6.79 -11.79 8.37
N ARG A 240 -7.72 -12.75 8.27
CA ARG A 240 -8.66 -12.90 7.15
C ARG A 240 -9.52 -11.66 6.87
N LEU A 241 -9.62 -10.72 7.82
CA LEU A 241 -10.32 -9.45 7.65
C LEU A 241 -9.35 -8.29 7.54
N SER A 242 -8.29 -8.30 8.34
CA SER A 242 -7.32 -7.20 8.39
C SER A 242 -6.57 -7.06 7.07
N LEU A 243 -5.96 -8.14 6.59
CA LEU A 243 -5.11 -8.08 5.41
C LEU A 243 -5.90 -7.74 4.13
N PRO A 244 -7.04 -8.41 3.81
CA PRO A 244 -7.81 -8.05 2.63
C PRO A 244 -8.42 -6.66 2.68
N THR A 245 -8.90 -6.24 3.86
CA THR A 245 -9.42 -4.87 4.02
C THR A 245 -8.34 -3.83 3.73
N LEU A 246 -7.14 -4.02 4.29
CA LEU A 246 -5.99 -3.16 4.04
C LEU A 246 -5.63 -3.14 2.55
N THR A 247 -5.52 -4.33 1.93
CA THR A 247 -5.14 -4.53 0.53
C THR A 247 -6.14 -3.90 -0.46
N VAL A 248 -7.39 -3.70 -0.06
CA VAL A 248 -8.42 -3.02 -0.88
C VAL A 248 -8.45 -1.53 -0.59
N VAL A 249 -8.49 -1.13 0.68
CA VAL A 249 -8.69 0.28 1.06
C VAL A 249 -7.49 1.14 0.67
N GLN A 250 -6.27 0.68 0.91
CA GLN A 250 -5.05 1.44 0.61
C GLN A 250 -4.97 1.85 -0.87
N PRO A 251 -5.04 0.94 -1.87
CA PRO A 251 -4.93 1.35 -3.27
C PRO A 251 -6.12 2.18 -3.74
N LEU A 252 -7.34 1.93 -3.25
CA LEU A 252 -8.49 2.77 -3.60
C LEU A 252 -8.30 4.22 -3.15
N VAL A 253 -7.83 4.42 -1.92
CA VAL A 253 -7.51 5.75 -1.39
C VAL A 253 -6.35 6.38 -2.18
N ALA A 254 -5.29 5.63 -2.45
CA ALA A 254 -4.15 6.12 -3.21
C ALA A 254 -4.51 6.50 -4.65
N ILE A 255 -5.32 5.67 -5.34
CA ILE A 255 -5.82 5.97 -6.70
C ILE A 255 -6.68 7.25 -6.68
N ALA A 256 -7.59 7.40 -5.70
CA ALA A 256 -8.39 8.61 -5.57
C ALA A 256 -7.52 9.86 -5.35
N ILE A 257 -6.50 9.76 -4.50
CA ILE A 257 -5.54 10.85 -4.28
C ILE A 257 -4.73 11.12 -5.55
N GLY A 258 -4.27 10.07 -6.25
CA GLY A 258 -3.55 10.19 -7.53
C GLY A 258 -4.32 11.02 -8.56
N GLN A 259 -5.62 10.79 -8.68
CA GLN A 259 -6.48 11.58 -9.58
C GLN A 259 -6.65 13.02 -9.12
N ILE A 260 -6.92 13.24 -7.83
CA ILE A 260 -7.27 14.57 -7.30
C ILE A 260 -6.02 15.46 -7.15
N VAL A 261 -4.92 14.89 -6.64
CA VAL A 261 -3.71 15.63 -6.25
C VAL A 261 -2.70 15.69 -7.38
N PHE A 262 -2.44 14.54 -8.00
CA PHE A 262 -1.43 14.43 -9.06
C PHE A 262 -1.99 14.60 -10.46
N ASN A 263 -3.33 14.74 -10.58
CA ASN A 263 -4.02 14.82 -11.86
C ASN A 263 -3.62 13.64 -12.80
N GLU A 264 -3.49 12.46 -12.20
CA GLU A 264 -3.21 11.24 -12.94
C GLU A 264 -4.37 10.94 -13.89
N LYS A 265 -4.06 10.74 -15.15
CA LYS A 265 -5.07 10.38 -16.15
C LYS A 265 -5.39 8.90 -16.01
N ILE A 266 -6.63 8.61 -15.68
CA ILE A 266 -7.25 7.30 -15.84
C ILE A 266 -8.24 7.43 -16.99
N ALA A 267 -8.58 6.31 -17.62
CA ALA A 267 -9.33 6.32 -18.90
C ALA A 267 -10.51 7.29 -18.94
N SER A 268 -10.65 7.98 -20.08
CA SER A 268 -11.63 9.05 -20.25
C SER A 268 -12.91 8.63 -20.98
N SER A 269 -12.92 7.49 -21.68
CA SER A 269 -14.08 7.01 -22.45
C SER A 269 -15.04 6.16 -21.58
N GLY A 270 -16.34 6.17 -21.90
CA GLY A 270 -17.34 5.37 -21.18
C GLY A 270 -17.03 3.87 -21.11
N PRO A 271 -16.70 3.21 -22.25
CA PRO A 271 -16.32 1.80 -22.23
C PRO A 271 -15.08 1.49 -21.41
N ALA A 272 -14.08 2.38 -21.43
CA ALA A 272 -12.87 2.20 -20.62
C ALA A 272 -13.16 2.33 -19.12
N ARG A 273 -14.00 3.27 -18.69
CA ARG A 273 -14.45 3.37 -17.28
C ARG A 273 -15.18 2.12 -16.82
N ALA A 274 -16.01 1.52 -17.68
CA ALA A 274 -16.66 0.24 -17.36
C ALA A 274 -15.65 -0.88 -17.17
N GLY A 275 -14.62 -0.96 -18.02
CA GLY A 275 -13.52 -1.92 -17.92
C GLY A 275 -12.67 -1.72 -16.65
N GLU A 276 -12.40 -0.46 -16.28
CA GLU A 276 -11.71 -0.12 -15.02
C GLU A 276 -12.52 -0.58 -13.80
N ALA A 277 -13.81 -0.24 -13.78
CA ALA A 277 -14.71 -0.65 -12.69
C ALA A 277 -14.80 -2.18 -12.60
N ALA A 278 -14.90 -2.88 -13.74
CA ALA A 278 -14.92 -4.33 -13.78
C ALA A 278 -13.60 -4.92 -13.25
N GLY A 279 -12.44 -4.37 -13.65
CA GLY A 279 -11.13 -4.78 -13.15
C GLY A 279 -11.00 -4.62 -11.64
N LEU A 280 -11.40 -3.46 -11.11
CA LEU A 280 -11.40 -3.19 -9.66
C LEU A 280 -12.36 -4.13 -8.91
N LEU A 281 -13.58 -4.34 -9.43
CA LEU A 281 -14.56 -5.25 -8.81
C LEU A 281 -14.05 -6.70 -8.78
N LEU A 282 -13.47 -7.19 -9.88
CA LEU A 282 -12.84 -8.51 -9.92
C LEU A 282 -11.72 -8.63 -8.91
N MET A 283 -10.85 -7.61 -8.86
CA MET A 283 -9.74 -7.57 -7.90
C MET A 283 -10.24 -7.63 -6.46
N VAL A 284 -11.23 -6.80 -6.11
CA VAL A 284 -11.85 -6.77 -4.77
C VAL A 284 -12.52 -8.12 -4.46
N ALA A 285 -13.29 -8.68 -5.38
CA ALA A 285 -13.94 -9.98 -5.21
C ALA A 285 -12.91 -11.09 -4.99
N GLY A 286 -11.83 -11.11 -5.77
CA GLY A 286 -10.73 -12.06 -5.63
C GLY A 286 -10.01 -11.93 -4.28
N VAL A 287 -9.75 -10.70 -3.83
CA VAL A 287 -9.16 -10.40 -2.52
C VAL A 287 -10.04 -10.96 -1.39
N PHE A 288 -11.36 -10.71 -1.41
CA PHE A 288 -12.26 -11.23 -0.38
C PHE A 288 -12.40 -12.76 -0.45
N ALA A 289 -12.41 -13.35 -1.64
CA ALA A 289 -12.41 -14.80 -1.80
C ALA A 289 -11.13 -15.44 -1.25
N LEU A 290 -9.96 -14.82 -1.51
CA LEU A 290 -8.67 -15.26 -1.02
C LEU A 290 -8.55 -15.12 0.51
N ALA A 291 -9.17 -14.10 1.08
CA ALA A 291 -9.25 -13.88 2.53
C ALA A 291 -9.91 -15.02 3.31
N GLN A 292 -10.73 -15.81 2.64
CA GLN A 292 -11.39 -16.98 3.24
C GLN A 292 -10.50 -18.24 3.20
N SER A 293 -9.27 -18.12 2.69
CA SER A 293 -8.31 -19.21 2.62
C SER A 293 -7.82 -19.63 4.01
N PRO A 294 -7.73 -20.94 4.28
CA PRO A 294 -7.10 -21.47 5.49
C PRO A 294 -5.63 -21.01 5.67
N ALA A 295 -4.89 -20.75 4.58
CA ALA A 295 -3.50 -20.28 4.65
C ALA A 295 -3.36 -18.89 5.27
N ILE A 296 -4.38 -18.04 5.10
CA ILE A 296 -4.42 -16.70 5.71
C ILE A 296 -5.06 -16.77 7.11
N ILE A 297 -5.81 -17.86 7.39
CA ILE A 297 -6.55 -18.05 8.65
C ILE A 297 -5.69 -18.74 9.72
N ALA A 298 -4.63 -19.46 9.35
CA ALA A 298 -3.83 -20.24 10.28
C ALA A 298 -3.39 -19.41 11.48
N THR A 299 -4.12 -19.54 12.58
CA THR A 299 -3.68 -19.09 13.91
C THR A 299 -2.51 -20.00 14.29
N PRO A 300 -1.39 -19.50 14.82
CA PRO A 300 -0.35 -20.35 15.35
C PRO A 300 -1.00 -21.32 16.35
N ALA A 301 -0.76 -22.62 16.18
CA ALA A 301 -1.04 -23.58 17.23
C ALA A 301 -0.39 -23.09 18.52
N ALA A 302 -1.15 -23.09 19.60
CA ALA A 302 -0.77 -22.62 20.90
C ALA A 302 0.46 -23.37 21.46
#